data_9864fc814ef5177762f85c97ed59f1ad
#
_entry.id   9864fc814ef5177762f85c97ed59f1ad
#
_cell.length_a   1.000
_cell.length_b   1.000
_cell.length_c   1.000
_cell.angle_alpha   90.00
_cell.angle_beta   90.00
_cell.angle_gamma   90.00
#
_symmetry.space_group_name_H-M   'P 1'
#
loop_
_entity.id
_entity.type
_entity.pdbx_description
1 polymer ?
#
loop_
_entity_poly.entity_id
_entity_poly.type
_entity_poly.pdbx_seq_one_letter_code
_entity_poly.pdbx_strand_id
1 'polypeptide(L)'
;MSYTRRHLLQGSLAGGATGVLTGLVQGQEGSGAKTIRKKPRGIIFCVSDGMSQGVLSMTEAFSNQVRGKGTSWWELLAGGEAVLGLMDTASSSSMVTDSAAASSAWSSGKRVPNGQIN
;
A
#
# COMPACT_ATOMS: atom_id res chain seq x y z
N MET A 1 36.14 6.27 -1.93
CA MET A 1 36.19 5.08 -1.09
C MET A 1 34.98 4.22 -1.42
N SER A 2 35.23 3.08 -2.08
CA SER A 2 34.17 2.16 -2.54
C SER A 2 33.86 1.16 -1.42
N TYR A 3 32.68 1.27 -0.84
CA TYR A 3 32.18 0.28 0.14
C TYR A 3 31.60 -0.91 -0.60
N THR A 4 32.27 -2.04 -0.54
CA THR A 4 31.79 -3.30 -1.12
C THR A 4 30.87 -4.02 -0.13
N ARG A 5 29.79 -4.59 -0.64
CA ARG A 5 28.74 -5.35 0.11
C ARG A 5 29.27 -6.51 0.98
N ARG A 6 30.53 -6.86 0.87
CA ARG A 6 31.17 -7.96 1.64
C ARG A 6 31.46 -7.64 3.11
N HIS A 7 31.48 -6.38 3.50
CA HIS A 7 31.81 -5.99 4.88
C HIS A 7 30.64 -5.99 5.85
N LEU A 8 29.42 -6.22 5.36
CA LEU A 8 28.19 -6.25 6.19
C LEU A 8 27.91 -7.64 6.82
N LEU A 9 28.64 -8.68 6.41
CA LEU A 9 28.39 -10.05 6.86
C LEU A 9 29.46 -10.63 7.81
N GLN A 10 30.48 -9.87 8.19
CA GLN A 10 31.59 -10.35 9.03
C GLN A 10 31.59 -9.87 10.49
N GLY A 11 30.55 -9.23 10.94
CA GLY A 11 30.50 -8.68 12.29
C GLY A 11 29.40 -9.27 13.18
N SER A 12 29.27 -10.59 13.30
CA SER A 12 28.46 -11.19 14.39
C SER A 12 28.59 -12.70 14.46
N LEU A 13 29.72 -13.20 14.94
CA LEU A 13 29.86 -14.56 15.43
C LEU A 13 30.78 -14.55 16.66
N ALA A 14 30.28 -14.13 17.79
CA ALA A 14 30.81 -14.51 19.09
C ALA A 14 29.75 -14.21 20.16
N GLY A 15 29.23 -15.24 20.79
CA GLY A 15 28.43 -15.11 22.02
C GLY A 15 27.17 -15.95 21.99
N GLY A 16 27.26 -17.21 22.44
CA GLY A 16 26.12 -18.10 22.57
C GLY A 16 25.13 -17.65 23.64
N ALA A 17 23.88 -17.92 23.36
CA ALA A 17 22.86 -18.33 24.32
C ALA A 17 21.60 -18.69 23.52
N THR A 18 21.23 -19.95 23.58
CA THR A 18 19.94 -20.48 23.17
C THR A 18 18.82 -19.79 23.92
N GLY A 19 18.23 -18.76 23.31
CA GLY A 19 16.99 -18.17 23.75
C GLY A 19 15.99 -18.32 22.61
N VAL A 20 15.06 -19.26 22.75
CA VAL A 20 13.87 -19.35 21.91
C VAL A 20 13.06 -18.08 22.15
N LEU A 21 13.24 -17.08 21.30
CA LEU A 21 12.37 -15.91 21.23
C LEU A 21 11.07 -16.33 20.52
N THR A 22 10.17 -16.94 21.27
CA THR A 22 8.75 -16.90 20.97
C THR A 22 8.33 -15.44 21.11
N GLY A 23 8.47 -14.68 20.04
CA GLY A 23 7.89 -13.34 19.92
C GLY A 23 6.37 -13.48 19.97
N LEU A 24 5.82 -13.41 21.18
CA LEU A 24 4.42 -13.07 21.39
C LEU A 24 4.23 -11.70 20.73
N VAL A 25 3.59 -11.70 19.57
CA VAL A 25 2.93 -10.50 19.06
C VAL A 25 1.85 -10.20 20.10
N GLN A 26 2.20 -9.44 21.12
CA GLN A 26 1.23 -8.81 21.98
C GLN A 26 0.51 -7.80 21.10
N GLY A 27 -0.65 -8.19 20.59
CA GLY A 27 -1.63 -7.25 20.11
C GLY A 27 -1.86 -6.25 21.23
N GLN A 28 -1.48 -5.02 21.02
CA GLN A 28 -1.78 -3.92 21.91
C GLN A 28 -3.29 -3.80 21.94
N GLU A 29 -3.93 -4.43 22.94
CA GLU A 29 -5.33 -4.18 23.28
C GLU A 29 -5.41 -2.73 23.75
N GLY A 30 -5.60 -1.85 22.79
CA GLY A 30 -5.94 -0.46 23.07
C GLY A 30 -7.21 -0.43 23.89
N SER A 31 -7.13 0.16 25.07
CA SER A 31 -8.19 0.48 26.00
C SER A 31 -9.50 0.80 25.27
N GLY A 32 -10.46 -0.10 25.41
CA GLY A 32 -11.69 -0.09 24.65
C GLY A 32 -12.65 1.04 25.03
N ALA A 33 -12.48 2.19 24.45
CA ALA A 33 -13.63 3.03 24.18
C ALA A 33 -14.42 2.31 23.06
N LYS A 34 -15.54 1.69 23.42
CA LYS A 34 -16.49 1.05 22.52
C LYS A 34 -17.13 2.15 21.67
N THR A 35 -16.37 2.63 20.67
CA THR A 35 -16.91 3.56 19.68
C THR A 35 -17.99 2.78 18.94
N ILE A 36 -19.26 3.12 19.18
CA ILE A 36 -20.37 2.57 18.42
C ILE A 36 -20.16 3.06 16.98
N ARG A 37 -19.47 2.24 16.19
CA ARG A 37 -19.31 2.50 14.76
C ARG A 37 -20.69 2.41 14.15
N LYS A 38 -21.29 3.55 13.83
CA LYS A 38 -22.50 3.59 13.05
C LYS A 38 -22.25 2.79 11.77
N LYS A 39 -23.14 1.85 11.47
CA LYS A 39 -23.01 1.09 10.21
C LYS A 39 -22.95 2.07 9.04
N PRO A 40 -22.01 1.90 8.10
CA PRO A 40 -21.94 2.77 6.94
C PRO A 40 -23.25 2.66 6.15
N ARG A 41 -23.77 3.80 5.71
CA ARG A 41 -25.02 3.87 4.91
C ARG A 41 -24.79 3.59 3.44
N GLY A 42 -23.54 3.68 2.99
CA GLY A 42 -23.15 3.46 1.61
C GLY A 42 -21.63 3.38 1.47
N ILE A 43 -21.21 2.91 0.33
CA ILE A 43 -19.80 2.86 -0.07
C ILE A 43 -19.67 3.66 -1.36
N ILE A 44 -18.72 4.57 -1.40
CA ILE A 44 -18.35 5.31 -2.60
C ILE A 44 -17.02 4.75 -3.08
N PHE A 45 -16.99 4.25 -4.30
CA PHE A 45 -15.80 3.72 -4.94
C PHE A 45 -15.30 4.71 -5.98
N CYS A 46 -14.13 5.31 -5.73
CA CYS A 46 -13.51 6.29 -6.61
C CYS A 46 -12.30 5.67 -7.29
N VAL A 47 -12.21 5.78 -8.61
CA VAL A 47 -11.09 5.26 -9.41
C VAL A 47 -10.45 6.41 -10.17
N SER A 48 -9.14 6.56 -10.01
CA SER A 48 -8.32 7.44 -10.85
C SER A 48 -7.74 6.59 -11.98
N ASP A 49 -8.34 6.67 -13.14
CA ASP A 49 -7.92 5.90 -14.32
C ASP A 49 -6.53 6.33 -14.80
N GLY A 50 -5.68 5.36 -15.15
CA GLY A 50 -4.32 5.60 -15.62
C GLY A 50 -3.34 6.11 -14.57
N MET A 51 -3.72 6.19 -13.31
CA MET A 51 -2.84 6.67 -12.25
C MET A 51 -1.86 5.59 -11.80
N SER A 52 -0.56 5.80 -12.04
CA SER A 52 0.49 4.93 -11.53
C SER A 52 0.78 5.20 -10.05
N GLN A 53 1.42 4.23 -9.39
CA GLN A 53 1.77 4.34 -7.96
C GLN A 53 2.66 5.56 -7.65
N GLY A 54 3.54 5.95 -8.58
CA GLY A 54 4.43 7.10 -8.41
C GLY A 54 3.72 8.47 -8.44
N VAL A 55 2.51 8.54 -8.95
CA VAL A 55 1.76 9.80 -9.06
C VAL A 55 1.48 10.41 -7.69
N LEU A 56 1.16 9.60 -6.67
CA LEU A 56 0.84 10.12 -5.34
C LEU A 56 2.03 10.87 -4.72
N SER A 57 3.22 10.27 -4.74
CA SER A 57 4.41 10.90 -4.17
C SER A 57 4.89 12.11 -4.99
N MET A 58 4.80 12.03 -6.31
CA MET A 58 5.13 13.16 -7.19
C MET A 58 4.17 14.33 -6.99
N THR A 59 2.88 14.05 -6.90
CA THR A 59 1.86 15.08 -6.69
C THR A 59 2.03 15.74 -5.32
N GLU A 60 2.35 14.96 -4.30
CA GLU A 60 2.65 15.48 -2.96
C GLU A 60 3.85 16.44 -2.98
N ALA A 61 4.96 16.00 -3.58
CA ALA A 61 6.16 16.83 -3.71
C ALA A 61 5.87 18.12 -4.49
N PHE A 62 5.18 18.01 -5.61
CA PHE A 62 4.80 19.16 -6.44
C PHE A 62 3.86 20.12 -5.70
N SER A 63 2.85 19.59 -5.00
CA SER A 63 1.90 20.42 -4.24
C SER A 63 2.61 21.20 -3.13
N ASN A 64 3.50 20.56 -2.39
CA ASN A 64 4.29 21.22 -1.36
C ASN A 64 5.17 22.32 -1.94
N GLN A 65 5.82 22.06 -3.09
CA GLN A 65 6.70 23.04 -3.73
C GLN A 65 5.94 24.25 -4.30
N VAL A 66 4.80 24.00 -4.96
CA VAL A 66 4.07 25.06 -5.69
C VAL A 66 3.02 25.76 -4.83
N ARG A 67 2.36 25.01 -3.95
CA ARG A 67 1.23 25.50 -3.16
C ARG A 67 1.57 25.71 -1.68
N GLY A 68 2.74 25.26 -1.24
CA GLY A 68 3.15 25.31 0.16
C GLY A 68 2.32 24.42 1.09
N LYS A 69 1.59 23.46 0.55
CA LYS A 69 0.78 22.50 1.32
C LYS A 69 0.71 21.14 0.64
N GLY A 70 0.52 20.09 1.43
CA GLY A 70 0.32 18.74 0.96
C GLY A 70 -1.00 18.53 0.22
N THR A 71 -1.19 17.30 -0.21
CA THR A 71 -2.42 16.83 -0.87
C THR A 71 -3.35 16.17 0.14
N SER A 72 -4.65 16.21 -0.10
CA SER A 72 -5.62 15.51 0.75
C SER A 72 -5.42 13.99 0.75
N TRP A 73 -4.85 13.42 -0.30
CA TRP A 73 -4.43 12.03 -0.33
C TRP A 73 -3.41 11.71 0.75
N TRP A 74 -2.39 12.56 0.84
CA TRP A 74 -1.32 12.38 1.82
C TRP A 74 -1.81 12.62 3.24
N GLU A 75 -2.68 13.60 3.42
CA GLU A 75 -3.33 13.88 4.71
C GLU A 75 -4.13 12.66 5.22
N LEU A 76 -4.92 12.02 4.36
CA LEU A 76 -5.68 10.81 4.71
C LEU A 76 -4.75 9.65 5.13
N LEU A 77 -3.65 9.45 4.39
CA LEU A 77 -2.69 8.38 4.68
C LEU A 77 -1.92 8.65 5.97
N ALA A 78 -1.43 9.88 6.15
CA ALA A 78 -0.66 10.28 7.32
C ALA A 78 -1.51 10.38 8.59
N GLY A 79 -2.78 10.75 8.45
CA GLY A 79 -3.73 10.87 9.56
C GLY A 79 -4.19 9.54 10.16
N GLY A 80 -3.84 8.41 9.55
CA GLY A 80 -4.24 7.08 10.02
C GLY A 80 -5.73 6.76 9.83
N GLU A 81 -6.46 7.60 9.10
CA GLU A 81 -7.88 7.41 8.79
C GLU A 81 -8.09 6.46 7.60
N ALA A 82 -7.04 6.23 6.82
CA ALA A 82 -7.05 5.37 5.64
C ALA A 82 -6.15 4.15 5.82
N VAL A 83 -6.53 3.05 5.19
CA VAL A 83 -5.70 1.84 5.08
C VAL A 83 -5.20 1.74 3.65
N LEU A 84 -3.89 1.60 3.49
CA LEU A 84 -3.25 1.43 2.19
C LEU A 84 -3.16 -0.07 1.86
N GLY A 85 -3.51 -0.41 0.62
CA GLY A 85 -3.33 -1.73 0.05
C GLY A 85 -2.78 -1.64 -1.37
N LEU A 86 -2.25 -2.74 -1.86
CA LEU A 86 -1.83 -2.90 -3.25
C LEU A 86 -2.69 -3.97 -3.90
N MET A 87 -3.08 -3.74 -5.14
CA MET A 87 -3.84 -4.68 -5.95
C MET A 87 -3.12 -4.90 -7.28
N ASP A 88 -2.94 -6.15 -7.66
CA ASP A 88 -2.43 -6.52 -8.97
C ASP A 88 -3.60 -6.60 -9.95
N THR A 89 -3.62 -5.67 -10.91
CA THR A 89 -4.65 -5.57 -11.95
C THR A 89 -4.14 -6.00 -13.33
N ALA A 90 -3.03 -6.74 -13.42
CA ALA A 90 -2.52 -7.24 -14.68
C ALA A 90 -3.62 -7.99 -15.45
N SER A 91 -3.64 -7.84 -16.78
CA SER A 91 -4.56 -8.62 -17.62
C SER A 91 -4.11 -10.07 -17.74
N SER A 92 -4.98 -10.94 -18.22
CA SER A 92 -4.61 -12.32 -18.51
C SER A 92 -3.73 -12.47 -19.77
N SER A 93 -3.67 -11.45 -20.62
CA SER A 93 -2.90 -11.44 -21.86
C SER A 93 -1.65 -10.57 -21.81
N SER A 94 -1.48 -9.72 -20.78
CA SER A 94 -0.36 -8.79 -20.68
C SER A 94 -0.13 -8.35 -19.23
N MET A 95 1.12 -8.09 -18.87
CA MET A 95 1.45 -7.45 -17.59
C MET A 95 1.00 -5.98 -17.56
N VAL A 96 0.94 -5.33 -18.71
CA VAL A 96 0.40 -3.98 -18.83
C VAL A 96 -1.09 -4.11 -19.16
N THR A 97 -1.91 -3.73 -18.21
CA THR A 97 -3.37 -3.79 -18.33
C THR A 97 -3.92 -2.54 -19.00
N ASP A 98 -5.06 -2.68 -19.66
CA ASP A 98 -5.91 -1.55 -20.00
C ASP A 98 -7.00 -1.32 -18.95
N SER A 99 -7.78 -0.26 -19.12
CA SER A 99 -8.84 0.10 -18.16
C SER A 99 -9.95 -0.95 -18.08
N ALA A 100 -10.24 -1.62 -19.19
CA ALA A 100 -11.28 -2.65 -19.27
C ALA A 100 -10.89 -3.89 -18.46
N ALA A 101 -9.72 -4.46 -18.73
CA ALA A 101 -9.22 -5.61 -17.99
C ALA A 101 -8.94 -5.28 -16.52
N ALA A 102 -8.40 -4.09 -16.21
CA ALA A 102 -8.19 -3.65 -14.85
C ALA A 102 -9.51 -3.54 -14.08
N SER A 103 -10.55 -2.97 -14.70
CA SER A 103 -11.85 -2.85 -14.05
C SER A 103 -12.49 -4.21 -13.75
N SER A 104 -12.33 -5.16 -14.66
CA SER A 104 -12.76 -6.54 -14.42
C SER A 104 -12.00 -7.17 -13.26
N ALA A 105 -10.68 -6.96 -13.17
CA ALA A 105 -9.87 -7.51 -12.10
C ALA A 105 -10.31 -7.02 -10.71
N TRP A 106 -10.47 -5.70 -10.52
CA TRP A 106 -10.84 -5.18 -9.20
C TRP A 106 -12.33 -5.36 -8.87
N SER A 107 -13.23 -5.47 -9.86
CA SER A 107 -14.65 -5.64 -9.59
C SER A 107 -15.07 -7.10 -9.38
N SER A 108 -14.49 -8.03 -10.12
CA SER A 108 -14.86 -9.45 -10.08
C SER A 108 -13.80 -10.37 -9.44
N GLY A 109 -12.59 -9.88 -9.24
CA GLY A 109 -11.45 -10.69 -8.80
C GLY A 109 -10.90 -11.62 -9.89
N LYS A 110 -11.31 -11.43 -11.15
CA LYS A 110 -10.86 -12.25 -12.28
C LYS A 110 -10.10 -11.41 -13.31
N ARG A 111 -9.03 -11.97 -13.83
CA ARG A 111 -8.29 -11.35 -14.94
C ARG A 111 -8.89 -11.76 -16.27
N VAL A 112 -9.08 -10.81 -17.14
CA VAL A 112 -9.52 -10.98 -18.53
C VAL A 112 -8.46 -10.40 -19.47
N PRO A 113 -8.47 -10.76 -20.77
CA PRO A 113 -7.59 -10.13 -21.75
C PRO A 113 -7.87 -8.62 -21.90
N ASN A 114 -6.85 -7.87 -22.34
CA ASN A 114 -7.03 -6.45 -22.68
C ASN A 114 -8.17 -6.27 -23.69
N GLY A 115 -8.93 -5.19 -23.55
CA GLY A 115 -10.09 -4.88 -24.37
C GLY A 115 -11.38 -5.60 -24.00
N GLN A 116 -11.34 -6.45 -22.99
CA GLN A 116 -12.53 -7.19 -22.53
C GLN A 116 -13.02 -6.67 -21.17
N ILE A 117 -14.32 -6.66 -21.03
CA ILE A 117 -15.03 -6.43 -19.75
C ILE A 117 -15.75 -7.71 -19.39
N ASN A 118 -15.70 -8.07 -18.12
CA ASN A 118 -16.36 -9.25 -17.57
C ASN A 118 -17.86 -9.02 -17.47
#